data_a8d8de7b733e950e314641afd10d9708
#
_entry.id   a8d8de7b733e950e314641afd10d9708
#
_cell.length_a   1.000
_cell.length_b   1.000
_cell.length_c   1.000
_cell.angle_alpha   90.00
_cell.angle_beta   90.00
_cell.angle_gamma   90.00
#
_symmetry.space_group_name_H-M   'P 1'
#
loop_
_entity.id
_entity.type
_entity.pdbx_description
1 polymer ?
#
loop_
_entity_poly.entity_id
_entity_poly.type
_entity_poly.pdbx_seq_one_letter_code
_entity_poly.pdbx_strand_id
1 'polypeptide(L)'
;MSTRWISILGVVIFFAAVFCAGFAFFYSRMPRSEAEVAAGKAPPDKDVSPSSKSLIDKPFPHSQLVDVNGSRVDEQVLRQGRVIVVFLSLECDACLTESKFLETLLSRRKDVTYYGLVPFGRPPNPREAAAKFPFTVFYDESGSFISKMGINRVPVKVFLEDGIIKKGWIGAVQTEKSKTSFIEWLDGLP
;
A
#
# COMPACT_ATOMS: atom_id res chain seq x y z
N MET A 1 31.10 60.91 -7.02
CA MET A 1 30.21 59.73 -6.74
C MET A 1 29.44 60.08 -5.50
N SER A 2 28.10 60.17 -5.58
CA SER A 2 27.30 60.73 -4.51
C SER A 2 27.15 59.69 -3.35
N THR A 3 27.24 60.18 -2.14
CA THR A 3 27.11 59.44 -0.86
C THR A 3 25.82 58.56 -0.79
N ARG A 4 24.81 58.88 -1.60
CA ARG A 4 23.54 58.12 -1.67
C ARG A 4 23.70 56.70 -2.23
N TRP A 5 24.62 56.45 -3.15
CA TRP A 5 24.86 55.11 -3.74
C TRP A 5 25.53 54.15 -2.77
N ILE A 6 26.39 54.67 -1.88
CA ILE A 6 27.08 53.84 -0.86
C ILE A 6 26.09 53.33 0.19
N SER A 7 25.09 54.17 0.57
CA SER A 7 24.06 53.77 1.54
C SER A 7 23.13 52.68 0.98
N ILE A 8 22.75 52.78 -0.30
CA ILE A 8 21.87 51.76 -0.93
C ILE A 8 22.59 50.42 -1.04
N LEU A 9 23.86 50.43 -1.42
CA LEU A 9 24.65 49.18 -1.54
C LEU A 9 24.81 48.47 -0.17
N GLY A 10 25.05 49.24 0.89
CA GLY A 10 25.14 48.70 2.26
C GLY A 10 23.85 48.04 2.75
N VAL A 11 22.71 48.62 2.45
CA VAL A 11 21.40 48.09 2.81
C VAL A 11 21.12 46.76 2.07
N VAL A 12 21.42 46.69 0.78
CA VAL A 12 21.22 45.47 -0.02
C VAL A 12 22.10 44.32 0.48
N ILE A 13 23.36 44.62 0.76
CA ILE A 13 24.31 43.58 1.31
C ILE A 13 23.81 43.07 2.69
N PHE A 14 23.33 43.98 3.53
CA PHE A 14 22.82 43.58 4.86
C PHE A 14 21.60 42.66 4.76
N PHE A 15 20.64 42.99 3.90
CA PHE A 15 19.46 42.15 3.68
C PHE A 15 19.83 40.78 3.08
N ALA A 16 20.78 40.75 2.12
CA ALA A 16 21.26 39.48 1.56
C ALA A 16 21.91 38.61 2.62
N ALA A 17 22.74 39.16 3.51
CA ALA A 17 23.37 38.40 4.59
C ALA A 17 22.39 37.85 5.62
N VAL A 18 21.38 38.64 6.01
CA VAL A 18 20.32 38.22 6.93
C VAL A 18 19.47 37.11 6.30
N PHE A 19 19.16 37.22 4.99
CA PHE A 19 18.39 36.20 4.27
C PHE A 19 19.17 34.89 4.16
N CYS A 20 20.47 34.92 3.83
CA CYS A 20 21.30 33.73 3.79
C CYS A 20 21.46 33.07 5.14
N ALA A 21 21.63 33.84 6.21
CA ALA A 21 21.72 33.29 7.58
C ALA A 21 20.39 32.66 8.05
N GLY A 22 19.25 33.31 7.76
CA GLY A 22 17.92 32.80 8.07
C GLY A 22 17.62 31.51 7.29
N PHE A 23 18.02 31.44 6.03
CA PHE A 23 17.83 30.29 5.19
C PHE A 23 18.67 29.09 5.65
N ALA A 24 19.94 29.33 5.99
CA ALA A 24 20.81 28.29 6.53
C ALA A 24 20.30 27.76 7.88
N PHE A 25 19.79 28.63 8.74
CA PHE A 25 19.21 28.23 10.03
C PHE A 25 17.91 27.46 9.87
N PHE A 26 17.08 27.83 8.91
CA PHE A 26 15.83 27.11 8.61
C PHE A 26 16.11 25.72 8.03
N TYR A 27 17.08 25.60 7.10
CA TYR A 27 17.49 24.31 6.53
C TYR A 27 18.19 23.38 7.55
N SER A 28 18.91 23.94 8.50
CA SER A 28 19.56 23.14 9.55
C SER A 28 18.57 22.60 10.60
N ARG A 29 17.38 23.17 10.69
CA ARG A 29 16.29 22.72 11.58
C ARG A 29 15.19 21.92 10.91
N MET A 30 15.19 21.79 9.57
CA MET A 30 14.33 20.81 8.96
C MET A 30 14.75 19.43 9.44
N PRO A 31 13.84 18.66 10.06
CA PRO A 31 14.16 17.26 10.33
C PRO A 31 14.53 16.67 8.97
N ARG A 32 15.76 16.18 8.87
CA ARG A 32 16.15 15.34 7.74
C ARG A 32 15.11 14.26 7.69
N SER A 33 14.22 14.31 6.68
CA SER A 33 13.40 13.17 6.36
C SER A 33 14.38 12.03 6.16
N GLU A 34 14.25 10.99 6.96
CA GLU A 34 15.00 9.74 6.86
C GLU A 34 14.60 9.02 5.54
N ALA A 35 14.84 9.70 4.41
CA ALA A 35 14.77 9.13 3.09
C ALA A 35 16.06 8.39 2.71
N GLU A 36 16.97 8.20 3.67
CA GLU A 36 18.22 7.45 3.52
C GLU A 36 18.21 6.19 4.39
N VAL A 37 17.05 5.58 4.51
CA VAL A 37 16.95 4.25 5.07
C VAL A 37 16.53 3.31 3.96
N ALA A 38 17.55 2.56 3.55
CA ALA A 38 17.36 1.24 3.00
C ALA A 38 17.60 1.01 1.50
N ALA A 39 18.85 1.23 1.09
CA ALA A 39 19.50 0.07 0.48
C ALA A 39 19.76 -0.99 1.57
N GLY A 40 18.77 -1.38 2.31
CA GLY A 40 18.81 -2.32 3.44
C GLY A 40 18.14 -3.62 3.04
N LYS A 41 19.00 -4.63 2.74
CA LYS A 41 18.80 -6.07 2.92
C LYS A 41 17.38 -6.42 3.39
N ALA A 42 16.59 -7.02 2.48
CA ALA A 42 15.30 -7.60 2.82
C ALA A 42 15.40 -8.40 4.12
N PRO A 43 14.56 -8.13 5.12
CA PRO A 43 14.59 -8.91 6.34
C PRO A 43 14.30 -10.37 6.00
N PRO A 44 14.96 -11.33 6.68
CA PRO A 44 14.66 -12.73 6.49
C PRO A 44 13.18 -12.99 6.82
N ASP A 45 12.55 -13.83 5.99
CA ASP A 45 11.24 -14.41 6.18
C ASP A 45 11.01 -14.71 7.68
N LYS A 46 10.36 -13.77 8.36
CA LYS A 46 9.84 -14.04 9.70
C LYS A 46 8.37 -14.36 9.53
N ASP A 47 8.08 -15.57 9.91
CA ASP A 47 6.74 -16.10 10.13
C ASP A 47 5.70 -15.03 10.48
N VAL A 48 4.54 -15.21 9.86
CA VAL A 48 3.28 -14.52 10.06
C VAL A 48 3.25 -13.75 11.39
N SER A 49 3.24 -12.43 11.31
CA SER A 49 3.11 -11.56 12.50
C SER A 49 1.97 -12.05 13.41
N PRO A 50 2.12 -12.03 14.74
CA PRO A 50 1.11 -12.53 15.69
C PRO A 50 -0.29 -11.99 15.43
N SER A 51 -0.38 -10.80 14.85
CA SER A 51 -1.63 -10.14 14.50
C SER A 51 -2.47 -10.90 13.46
N SER A 52 -1.84 -11.55 12.47
CA SER A 52 -2.59 -12.29 11.43
C SER A 52 -3.13 -13.63 11.91
N LYS A 53 -2.45 -14.31 12.85
CA LYS A 53 -2.95 -15.55 13.45
C LYS A 53 -4.25 -15.32 14.23
N SER A 54 -4.46 -14.12 14.78
CA SER A 54 -5.67 -13.80 15.54
C SER A 54 -6.92 -13.64 14.67
N LEU A 55 -6.76 -13.49 13.33
CA LEU A 55 -7.86 -13.30 12.39
C LEU A 55 -8.30 -14.59 11.70
N ILE A 56 -7.51 -15.65 11.73
CA ILE A 56 -7.87 -16.94 11.12
C ILE A 56 -9.15 -17.51 11.80
N ASP A 57 -10.01 -18.08 10.97
CA ASP A 57 -11.33 -18.60 11.31
C ASP A 57 -12.33 -17.55 11.83
N LYS A 58 -12.03 -16.27 11.66
CA LYS A 58 -12.97 -15.18 11.93
C LYS A 58 -13.67 -14.70 10.65
N PRO A 59 -14.89 -14.17 10.79
CA PRO A 59 -15.57 -13.53 9.67
C PRO A 59 -14.73 -12.34 9.12
N PHE A 60 -14.69 -12.22 7.81
CA PHE A 60 -14.12 -11.05 7.17
C PHE A 60 -14.92 -9.80 7.57
N PRO A 61 -14.27 -8.73 8.06
CA PRO A 61 -14.97 -7.58 8.58
C PRO A 61 -15.88 -6.91 7.55
N HIS A 62 -16.98 -6.32 8.00
CA HIS A 62 -17.82 -5.47 7.16
C HIS A 62 -17.18 -4.10 6.98
N SER A 63 -17.26 -3.57 5.76
CA SER A 63 -16.89 -2.19 5.43
C SER A 63 -17.74 -1.69 4.26
N GLN A 64 -17.84 -0.37 4.11
CA GLN A 64 -18.46 0.23 2.95
C GLN A 64 -17.45 0.29 1.81
N LEU A 65 -17.56 -0.64 0.88
CA LEU A 65 -16.73 -0.68 -0.31
C LEU A 65 -17.39 0.05 -1.47
N VAL A 66 -16.57 0.70 -2.28
CA VAL A 66 -16.98 1.30 -3.55
C VAL A 66 -16.10 0.79 -4.68
N ASP A 67 -16.65 0.80 -5.88
CA ASP A 67 -15.93 0.49 -7.12
C ASP A 67 -15.17 1.70 -7.68
N VAL A 68 -14.57 1.54 -8.85
CA VAL A 68 -13.86 2.61 -9.58
C VAL A 68 -14.74 3.80 -9.95
N ASN A 69 -16.07 3.64 -9.97
CA ASN A 69 -17.05 4.69 -10.27
C ASN A 69 -17.57 5.38 -8.99
N GLY A 70 -17.22 4.86 -7.80
CA GLY A 70 -17.79 5.30 -6.53
C GLY A 70 -19.15 4.68 -6.21
N SER A 71 -19.58 3.67 -6.97
CA SER A 71 -20.79 2.94 -6.69
C SER A 71 -20.55 1.95 -5.56
N ARG A 72 -21.53 1.81 -4.65
CA ARG A 72 -21.43 0.83 -3.56
C ARG A 72 -21.33 -0.58 -4.11
N VAL A 73 -20.44 -1.34 -3.56
CA VAL A 73 -20.23 -2.77 -3.87
C VAL A 73 -21.06 -3.60 -2.90
N ASP A 74 -21.78 -4.59 -3.44
CA ASP A 74 -22.38 -5.62 -2.59
C ASP A 74 -21.27 -6.48 -1.98
N GLU A 75 -21.11 -6.42 -0.67
CA GLU A 75 -20.08 -7.20 0.04
C GLU A 75 -20.26 -8.72 -0.08
N GLN A 76 -21.40 -9.19 -0.58
CA GLN A 76 -21.60 -10.62 -0.84
C GLN A 76 -20.55 -11.20 -1.80
N VAL A 77 -19.99 -10.38 -2.70
CA VAL A 77 -18.89 -10.81 -3.59
C VAL A 77 -17.63 -11.29 -2.83
N LEU A 78 -17.44 -10.83 -1.59
CA LEU A 78 -16.36 -11.25 -0.71
C LEU A 78 -16.78 -12.35 0.29
N ARG A 79 -18.06 -12.70 0.32
CA ARG A 79 -18.64 -13.60 1.31
C ARG A 79 -19.16 -14.90 0.75
N GLN A 80 -19.07 -15.09 -0.55
CA GLN A 80 -19.54 -16.31 -1.23
C GLN A 80 -18.39 -16.97 -1.97
N GLY A 81 -18.24 -18.26 -1.74
CA GLY A 81 -17.24 -19.09 -2.39
C GLY A 81 -15.82 -18.82 -1.90
N ARG A 82 -14.87 -18.99 -2.79
CA ARG A 82 -13.43 -18.93 -2.51
C ARG A 82 -12.82 -17.67 -3.10
N VAL A 83 -12.34 -16.80 -2.25
CA VAL A 83 -11.90 -15.46 -2.63
C VAL A 83 -10.51 -15.18 -2.06
N ILE A 84 -9.62 -14.61 -2.87
CA ILE A 84 -8.39 -13.97 -2.38
C ILE A 84 -8.57 -12.46 -2.46
N VAL A 85 -8.51 -11.79 -1.30
CA VAL A 85 -8.47 -10.34 -1.21
C VAL A 85 -7.02 -9.90 -1.08
N VAL A 86 -6.57 -9.10 -2.06
CA VAL A 86 -5.23 -8.51 -2.08
C VAL A 86 -5.33 -7.06 -1.59
N PHE A 87 -4.92 -6.82 -0.35
CA PHE A 87 -4.77 -5.46 0.16
C PHE A 87 -3.56 -4.81 -0.48
N LEU A 88 -3.76 -3.66 -1.10
CA LEU A 88 -2.73 -2.97 -1.89
C LEU A 88 -2.83 -1.45 -1.75
N SER A 89 -1.78 -0.75 -2.15
CA SER A 89 -1.79 0.68 -2.40
C SER A 89 -1.41 0.93 -3.85
N LEU A 90 -2.03 1.92 -4.44
CA LEU A 90 -1.82 2.28 -5.86
C LEU A 90 -0.47 2.97 -6.11
N GLU A 91 0.17 3.46 -5.04
CA GLU A 91 1.49 4.10 -5.03
C GLU A 91 2.60 3.15 -4.55
N CYS A 92 2.25 1.88 -4.29
CA CYS A 92 3.19 0.88 -3.78
C CYS A 92 3.87 0.15 -4.93
N ASP A 93 5.13 0.44 -5.20
CA ASP A 93 5.92 -0.22 -6.26
C ASP A 93 5.97 -1.74 -6.09
N ALA A 94 6.03 -2.22 -4.86
CA ALA A 94 6.00 -3.64 -4.55
C ALA A 94 4.68 -4.29 -4.98
N CYS A 95 3.55 -3.59 -4.79
CA CYS A 95 2.23 -4.07 -5.22
C CYS A 95 2.11 -4.10 -6.75
N LEU A 96 2.64 -3.08 -7.44
CA LEU A 96 2.65 -3.01 -8.90
C LEU A 96 3.55 -4.08 -9.53
N THR A 97 4.73 -4.30 -8.96
CA THR A 97 5.65 -5.34 -9.43
C THR A 97 5.05 -6.74 -9.24
N GLU A 98 4.41 -6.97 -8.09
CA GLU A 98 3.76 -8.24 -7.79
C GLU A 98 2.52 -8.51 -8.66
N SER A 99 1.81 -7.46 -9.09
CA SER A 99 0.58 -7.63 -9.89
C SER A 99 0.80 -8.44 -11.16
N LYS A 100 1.95 -8.26 -11.83
CA LYS A 100 2.34 -9.04 -13.01
C LYS A 100 2.55 -10.52 -12.70
N PHE A 101 3.12 -10.82 -11.54
CA PHE A 101 3.26 -12.21 -11.10
C PHE A 101 1.90 -12.82 -10.75
N LEU A 102 1.05 -12.09 -10.02
CA LEU A 102 -0.29 -12.55 -9.70
C LEU A 102 -1.11 -12.83 -10.97
N GLU A 103 -0.98 -12.01 -12.02
CA GLU A 103 -1.63 -12.26 -13.31
C GLU A 103 -1.34 -13.66 -13.86
N THR A 104 -0.10 -14.13 -13.74
CA THR A 104 0.28 -15.48 -14.19
C THR A 104 -0.39 -16.59 -13.37
N LEU A 105 -0.84 -16.28 -12.15
CA LEU A 105 -1.45 -17.25 -11.23
C LEU A 105 -2.98 -17.29 -11.29
N LEU A 106 -3.63 -16.27 -11.90
CA LEU A 106 -5.10 -16.24 -11.98
C LEU A 106 -5.69 -17.45 -12.71
N SER A 107 -4.97 -17.99 -13.69
CA SER A 107 -5.37 -19.18 -14.44
C SER A 107 -5.09 -20.49 -13.69
N ARG A 108 -4.23 -20.48 -12.67
CA ARG A 108 -3.81 -21.67 -11.91
C ARG A 108 -4.90 -22.21 -11.00
N ARG A 109 -5.64 -21.28 -10.36
CA ARG A 109 -6.73 -21.60 -9.43
C ARG A 109 -8.02 -20.92 -9.90
N LYS A 110 -8.67 -21.52 -10.90
CA LYS A 110 -9.92 -21.02 -11.48
C LYS A 110 -11.12 -21.09 -10.53
N ASP A 111 -10.99 -21.87 -9.46
CA ASP A 111 -11.94 -22.00 -8.38
C ASP A 111 -11.84 -20.87 -7.33
N VAL A 112 -10.87 -19.96 -7.49
CA VAL A 112 -10.63 -18.83 -6.58
C VAL A 112 -10.80 -17.52 -7.36
N THR A 113 -11.62 -16.61 -6.83
CA THR A 113 -11.77 -15.26 -7.36
C THR A 113 -10.81 -14.30 -6.66
N TYR A 114 -10.19 -13.39 -7.43
CA TYR A 114 -9.26 -12.39 -6.89
C TYR A 114 -9.88 -11.01 -6.92
N TYR A 115 -9.77 -10.29 -5.80
CA TYR A 115 -10.13 -8.88 -5.69
C TYR A 115 -8.99 -8.08 -5.07
N GLY A 116 -8.74 -6.90 -5.62
CA GLY A 116 -7.90 -5.89 -4.97
C GLY A 116 -8.73 -5.07 -3.99
N LEU A 117 -8.14 -4.69 -2.87
CA LEU A 117 -8.75 -3.80 -1.90
C LEU A 117 -7.76 -2.73 -1.47
N VAL A 118 -8.11 -1.47 -1.74
CA VAL A 118 -7.34 -0.30 -1.31
C VAL A 118 -7.93 0.23 -0.01
N PRO A 119 -7.25 0.03 1.13
CA PRO A 119 -7.79 0.40 2.44
C PRO A 119 -7.54 1.86 2.83
N PHE A 120 -6.93 2.66 1.93
CA PHE A 120 -6.50 4.03 2.20
C PHE A 120 -7.33 5.10 1.49
N GLY A 121 -8.52 4.73 1.05
CA GLY A 121 -9.39 5.60 0.30
C GLY A 121 -9.20 5.52 -1.23
N ARG A 122 -9.95 6.33 -1.94
CA ARG A 122 -10.04 6.33 -3.40
C ARG A 122 -9.17 7.45 -3.98
N PRO A 123 -8.29 7.16 -4.96
CA PRO A 123 -7.45 8.17 -5.58
C PRO A 123 -8.26 9.07 -6.54
N PRO A 124 -7.68 10.20 -7.00
CA PRO A 124 -8.34 11.07 -7.98
C PRO A 124 -8.69 10.37 -9.30
N ASN A 125 -7.84 9.47 -9.78
CA ASN A 125 -8.01 8.71 -11.02
C ASN A 125 -8.16 7.20 -10.76
N PRO A 126 -9.25 6.73 -10.13
CA PRO A 126 -9.35 5.35 -9.65
C PRO A 126 -9.39 4.31 -10.78
N ARG A 127 -9.96 4.65 -11.95
CA ARG A 127 -10.00 3.73 -13.10
C ARG A 127 -8.61 3.46 -13.67
N GLU A 128 -7.82 4.50 -13.89
CA GLU A 128 -6.45 4.38 -14.40
C GLU A 128 -5.57 3.62 -13.42
N ALA A 129 -5.73 3.91 -12.15
CA ALA A 129 -4.97 3.26 -11.10
C ALA A 129 -5.33 1.77 -10.97
N ALA A 130 -6.63 1.42 -11.01
CA ALA A 130 -7.10 0.04 -10.95
C ALA A 130 -6.70 -0.78 -12.19
N ALA A 131 -6.62 -0.15 -13.37
CA ALA A 131 -6.23 -0.82 -14.62
C ALA A 131 -4.81 -1.40 -14.59
N LYS A 132 -3.98 -1.03 -13.61
CA LYS A 132 -2.64 -1.60 -13.40
C LYS A 132 -2.66 -3.00 -12.75
N PHE A 133 -3.83 -3.45 -12.29
CA PHE A 133 -3.99 -4.74 -11.62
C PHE A 133 -4.85 -5.70 -12.46
N PRO A 134 -4.55 -7.01 -12.46
CA PRO A 134 -5.23 -7.98 -13.31
C PRO A 134 -6.59 -8.46 -12.74
N PHE A 135 -7.10 -7.82 -11.70
CA PHE A 135 -8.35 -8.16 -11.02
C PHE A 135 -9.14 -6.90 -10.67
N THR A 136 -10.42 -7.07 -10.37
CA THR A 136 -11.27 -5.96 -9.93
C THR A 136 -10.77 -5.37 -8.61
N VAL A 137 -10.69 -4.04 -8.54
CA VAL A 137 -10.22 -3.29 -7.37
C VAL A 137 -11.38 -2.55 -6.72
N PHE A 138 -11.52 -2.72 -5.41
CA PHE A 138 -12.44 -1.99 -4.54
C PHE A 138 -11.70 -1.02 -3.63
N TYR A 139 -12.41 -0.04 -3.12
CA TYR A 139 -11.88 1.00 -2.23
C TYR A 139 -12.65 1.02 -0.93
N ASP A 140 -11.96 1.02 0.19
CA ASP A 140 -12.53 1.28 1.51
C ASP A 140 -12.40 2.77 1.83
N GLU A 141 -13.43 3.55 1.51
CA GLU A 141 -13.43 4.99 1.75
C GLU A 141 -13.39 5.33 3.24
N SER A 142 -13.85 4.44 4.09
CA SER A 142 -13.87 4.62 5.55
C SER A 142 -12.51 4.31 6.22
N GLY A 143 -11.62 3.59 5.54
CA GLY A 143 -10.37 3.08 6.10
C GLY A 143 -10.58 2.07 7.24
N SER A 144 -11.78 1.50 7.34
CA SER A 144 -12.16 0.64 8.48
C SER A 144 -11.41 -0.68 8.52
N PHE A 145 -10.92 -1.19 7.37
CA PHE A 145 -10.14 -2.43 7.36
C PHE A 145 -8.79 -2.29 8.05
N ILE A 146 -8.15 -1.10 7.97
CA ILE A 146 -6.89 -0.83 8.68
C ILE A 146 -7.06 -1.11 10.17
N SER A 147 -8.09 -0.53 10.78
CA SER A 147 -8.35 -0.67 12.21
C SER A 147 -8.86 -2.06 12.59
N LYS A 148 -9.79 -2.63 11.80
CA LYS A 148 -10.42 -3.92 12.11
C LYS A 148 -9.50 -5.11 11.90
N MET A 149 -8.58 -5.04 10.94
CA MET A 149 -7.66 -6.13 10.60
C MET A 149 -6.21 -5.87 11.04
N GLY A 150 -5.90 -4.68 11.56
CA GLY A 150 -4.54 -4.32 11.94
C GLY A 150 -3.58 -4.26 10.76
N ILE A 151 -4.08 -3.98 9.53
CA ILE A 151 -3.28 -3.89 8.33
C ILE A 151 -2.54 -2.55 8.34
N ASN A 152 -1.25 -2.57 8.65
CA ASN A 152 -0.39 -1.40 8.71
C ASN A 152 0.63 -1.33 7.56
N ARG A 153 0.63 -2.34 6.69
CA ARG A 153 1.50 -2.44 5.50
C ARG A 153 0.80 -3.20 4.40
N VAL A 154 1.20 -2.94 3.16
CA VAL A 154 0.77 -3.67 1.96
C VAL A 154 2.00 -4.09 1.16
N PRO A 155 1.90 -5.12 0.31
CA PRO A 155 0.71 -5.94 0.04
C PRO A 155 0.45 -7.01 1.12
N VAL A 156 -0.83 -7.32 1.34
CA VAL A 156 -1.29 -8.46 2.16
C VAL A 156 -2.32 -9.23 1.36
N LYS A 157 -2.30 -10.56 1.40
CA LYS A 157 -3.31 -11.41 0.77
C LYS A 157 -4.04 -12.20 1.85
N VAL A 158 -5.34 -12.25 1.72
CA VAL A 158 -6.21 -12.98 2.64
C VAL A 158 -7.08 -13.91 1.82
N PHE A 159 -7.01 -15.21 2.09
CA PHE A 159 -7.92 -16.19 1.51
C PHE A 159 -9.16 -16.32 2.37
N LEU A 160 -10.30 -16.18 1.73
CA LEU A 160 -11.62 -16.31 2.31
C LEU A 160 -12.32 -17.54 1.72
N GLU A 161 -13.01 -18.26 2.55
CA GLU A 161 -13.96 -19.30 2.18
C GLU A 161 -15.29 -18.95 2.82
N ASP A 162 -16.28 -18.67 1.99
CA ASP A 162 -17.62 -18.22 2.41
C ASP A 162 -17.58 -17.08 3.44
N GLY A 163 -16.68 -16.11 3.19
CA GLY A 163 -16.50 -14.91 4.03
C GLY A 163 -15.74 -15.15 5.33
N ILE A 164 -15.20 -16.33 5.54
CA ILE A 164 -14.35 -16.67 6.70
C ILE A 164 -12.88 -16.62 6.29
N ILE A 165 -12.05 -15.94 7.07
CA ILE A 165 -10.61 -15.85 6.84
C ILE A 165 -9.97 -17.21 7.14
N LYS A 166 -9.40 -17.88 6.14
CA LYS A 166 -8.76 -19.20 6.30
C LYS A 166 -7.25 -19.16 6.29
N LYS A 167 -6.67 -18.28 5.48
CA LYS A 167 -5.22 -18.11 5.39
C LYS A 167 -4.85 -16.66 5.10
N GLY A 168 -3.65 -16.26 5.48
CA GLY A 168 -3.09 -14.95 5.16
C GLY A 168 -1.65 -15.07 4.66
N TRP A 169 -1.25 -14.12 3.82
CA TRP A 169 0.12 -13.90 3.36
C TRP A 169 0.47 -12.42 3.52
N ILE A 170 1.58 -12.14 4.18
CA ILE A 170 2.04 -10.76 4.43
C ILE A 170 3.33 -10.51 3.65
N GLY A 171 3.35 -9.39 2.94
CA GLY A 171 4.50 -8.94 2.17
C GLY A 171 4.41 -9.26 0.69
N ALA A 172 5.34 -8.67 -0.06
CA ALA A 172 5.41 -8.78 -1.51
C ALA A 172 6.08 -10.09 -1.96
N VAL A 173 5.62 -10.60 -3.09
CA VAL A 173 6.15 -11.80 -3.74
C VAL A 173 7.06 -11.34 -4.88
N GLN A 174 8.32 -11.01 -4.57
CA GLN A 174 9.25 -10.39 -5.52
C GLN A 174 10.47 -11.27 -5.84
N THR A 175 10.95 -12.06 -4.87
CA THR A 175 12.09 -12.95 -5.07
C THR A 175 11.63 -14.32 -5.54
N GLU A 176 12.49 -15.08 -6.23
CA GLU A 176 12.15 -16.44 -6.66
C GLU A 176 11.76 -17.34 -5.48
N LYS A 177 12.42 -17.18 -4.34
CA LYS A 177 12.07 -17.88 -3.11
C LYS A 177 10.64 -17.54 -2.67
N SER A 178 10.30 -16.25 -2.60
CA SER A 178 8.94 -15.83 -2.18
C SER A 178 7.87 -16.24 -3.19
N LYS A 179 8.20 -16.27 -4.49
CA LYS A 179 7.29 -16.77 -5.53
C LYS A 179 6.99 -18.26 -5.35
N THR A 180 8.03 -19.08 -5.15
CA THR A 180 7.87 -20.51 -4.88
C THR A 180 7.02 -20.75 -3.64
N SER A 181 7.36 -20.10 -2.52
CA SER A 181 6.60 -20.24 -1.27
C SER A 181 5.15 -19.73 -1.40
N PHE A 182 4.91 -18.69 -2.20
CA PHE A 182 3.54 -18.21 -2.46
C PHE A 182 2.74 -19.20 -3.33
N ILE A 183 3.37 -19.83 -4.32
CA ILE A 183 2.74 -20.89 -5.10
C ILE A 183 2.36 -22.06 -4.21
N GLU A 184 3.25 -22.51 -3.34
CA GLU A 184 2.98 -23.56 -2.35
C GLU A 184 1.83 -23.17 -1.40
N TRP A 185 1.81 -21.91 -0.95
CA TRP A 185 0.72 -21.37 -0.14
C TRP A 185 -0.62 -21.41 -0.90
N LEU A 186 -0.61 -21.04 -2.19
CA LEU A 186 -1.79 -21.03 -3.06
C LEU A 186 -2.29 -22.45 -3.37
N ASP A 187 -1.37 -23.38 -3.66
CA ASP A 187 -1.70 -24.79 -3.95
C ASP A 187 -2.20 -25.50 -2.67
N GLY A 188 -1.73 -25.09 -1.51
CA GLY A 188 -2.16 -25.60 -0.20
C GLY A 188 -3.42 -24.94 0.38
N LEU A 189 -4.17 -24.14 -0.42
CA LEU A 189 -5.49 -23.65 -0.01
C LEU A 189 -6.48 -24.83 0.00
N PRO A 190 -7.38 -24.88 1.00
CA PRO A 190 -8.37 -25.94 1.13
C PRO A 190 -9.26 -26.06 -0.08
#